data_7ebca0b3c08ad670a788c817779bce0b
#
_entry.id   7ebca0b3c08ad670a788c817779bce0b
#
_cell.length_a   1.000
_cell.length_b   1.000
_cell.length_c   1.000
_cell.angle_alpha   90.00
_cell.angle_beta   90.00
_cell.angle_gamma   90.00
#
_symmetry.space_group_name_H-M   'P 1'
#
loop_
_entity.id
_entity.type
_entity.pdbx_description
1 polymer ?
#
loop_
_entity_poly.entity_id
_entity_poly.type
_entity_poly.pdbx_seq_one_letter_code
_entity_poly.pdbx_strand_id
1 'polypeptide(L)' 'MITKEMTIGEVLRINRETARILMAAGMHCLGCPHSQGERLEEACAVHGVDVNDLVKQLNDFLG' A
#
# COMPACT_ATOMS: atom_id res chain seq x y z
N MET A 1 1.21 -6.19 11.58
CA MET A 1 2.23 -5.25 11.07
C MET A 1 2.35 -5.36 9.55
N ILE A 2 2.36 -4.23 8.88
CA ILE A 2 2.49 -4.19 7.43
C ILE A 2 3.94 -4.44 7.04
N THR A 3 4.14 -5.24 6.00
CA THR A 3 5.46 -5.48 5.42
C THR A 3 5.41 -5.17 3.92
N LYS A 4 6.57 -4.95 3.32
CA LYS A 4 6.65 -4.62 1.89
C LYS A 4 6.26 -5.78 0.97
N GLU A 5 6.29 -7.00 1.48
CA GLU A 5 5.89 -8.19 0.74
C GLU A 5 4.38 -8.39 0.68
N MET A 6 3.62 -7.68 1.51
CA MET A 6 2.16 -7.77 1.51
C MET A 6 1.59 -7.12 0.27
N THR A 7 0.48 -7.69 -0.23
CA THR A 7 -0.19 -7.12 -1.38
C THR A 7 -1.05 -5.92 -0.95
N ILE A 8 -1.36 -5.06 -1.92
CA ILE A 8 -2.26 -3.93 -1.68
C ILE A 8 -3.61 -4.43 -1.16
N GLY A 9 -4.12 -5.52 -1.71
CA GLY A 9 -5.39 -6.10 -1.26
C GLY A 9 -5.35 -6.54 0.20
N GLU A 10 -4.24 -7.12 0.62
CA GLU A 10 -4.08 -7.54 2.02
C GLU A 10 -4.07 -6.34 2.96
N VAL A 11 -3.37 -5.28 2.59
CA VAL A 11 -3.33 -4.06 3.38
C VAL A 11 -4.72 -3.44 3.52
N LEU A 12 -5.47 -3.38 2.43
CA LEU A 12 -6.83 -2.84 2.43
C LEU A 12 -7.77 -3.67 3.30
N ARG A 13 -7.58 -4.98 3.35
CA ARG A 13 -8.40 -5.85 4.20
C ARG A 13 -8.14 -5.65 5.69
N ILE A 14 -6.91 -5.29 6.04
CA ILE A 14 -6.57 -5.00 7.44
C ILE A 14 -7.31 -3.75 7.91
N ASN A 15 -7.29 -2.70 7.09
CA ASN A 15 -8.03 -1.47 7.39
C ASN A 15 -8.22 -0.68 6.10
N ARG A 16 -9.48 -0.45 5.74
CA ARG A 16 -9.83 0.24 4.49
C ARG A 16 -9.33 1.68 4.45
N GLU A 17 -9.13 2.30 5.60
CA GLU A 17 -8.64 3.67 5.67
C GLU A 17 -7.19 3.79 5.19
N THR A 18 -6.47 2.68 5.10
CA THR A 18 -5.12 2.69 4.52
C THR A 18 -5.14 3.13 3.05
N ALA A 19 -6.30 3.02 2.39
CA ALA A 19 -6.44 3.49 1.01
C ALA A 19 -6.05 4.96 0.87
N ARG A 20 -6.34 5.79 1.88
CA ARG A 20 -5.99 7.22 1.85
C ARG A 20 -4.48 7.42 1.77
N ILE A 21 -3.74 6.61 2.53
CA ILE A 21 -2.28 6.69 2.56
C ILE A 21 -1.72 6.24 1.21
N LEU A 22 -2.26 5.13 0.68
CA LEU A 22 -1.82 4.61 -0.60
C LEU A 22 -2.12 5.60 -1.73
N MET A 23 -3.29 6.22 -1.72
CA MET A 23 -3.66 7.20 -2.73
C MET A 23 -2.79 8.46 -2.64
N ALA A 24 -2.48 8.91 -1.43
CA ALA A 24 -1.60 10.05 -1.23
C ALA A 24 -0.18 9.77 -1.75
N ALA A 25 0.21 8.50 -1.78
CA ALA A 25 1.51 8.09 -2.32
C ALA A 25 1.50 7.95 -3.85
N GLY A 26 0.34 8.16 -4.49
CA GLY A 26 0.22 8.10 -5.94
C GLY A 26 -0.43 6.84 -6.48
N MET A 27 -0.90 5.96 -5.63
CA MET A 27 -1.52 4.70 -6.03
C MET A 27 -3.03 4.86 -6.15
N HIS A 28 -3.50 5.26 -7.32
CA HIS A 28 -4.91 5.61 -7.50
C HIS A 28 -5.82 4.47 -7.95
N CYS A 29 -5.27 3.34 -8.41
CA CYS A 29 -6.05 2.23 -8.94
C CYS A 29 -6.29 1.12 -7.92
N LEU A 30 -6.69 1.48 -6.71
CA LEU A 30 -6.81 0.52 -5.60
C LEU A 30 -7.99 -0.43 -5.74
N GLY A 31 -9.00 -0.05 -6.51
CA GLY A 31 -10.18 -0.89 -6.73
C GLY A 31 -10.00 -1.95 -7.80
N CYS A 32 -8.91 -1.92 -8.54
CA CYS A 32 -8.66 -2.85 -9.63
C CYS A 32 -8.12 -4.17 -9.08
N PRO A 33 -8.71 -5.33 -9.45
CA PRO A 33 -8.22 -6.63 -8.97
C PRO A 33 -6.74 -6.86 -9.28
N HIS A 34 -6.27 -6.37 -10.43
CA HIS A 34 -4.88 -6.50 -10.81
C HIS A 34 -3.95 -5.76 -9.85
N SER A 35 -4.32 -4.51 -9.52
CA SER A 35 -3.54 -3.70 -8.58
C SER A 35 -3.53 -4.30 -7.18
N GLN A 36 -4.65 -4.87 -6.76
CA GLN A 36 -4.76 -5.47 -5.43
C GLN A 36 -3.87 -6.70 -5.27
N GLY A 37 -3.50 -7.36 -6.37
CA GLY A 37 -2.60 -8.49 -6.35
C GLY A 37 -1.13 -8.12 -6.32
N GLU A 38 -0.79 -6.84 -6.49
CA GLU A 38 0.60 -6.39 -6.46
C GLU A 38 1.10 -6.25 -5.03
N ARG A 39 2.38 -6.58 -4.81
CA ARG A 39 3.03 -6.33 -3.53
C ARG A 39 3.34 -4.84 -3.40
N LEU A 40 3.41 -4.36 -2.17
CA LEU A 40 3.74 -2.95 -1.93
C LEU A 40 5.06 -2.55 -2.58
N GLU A 41 6.08 -3.41 -2.47
CA GLU A 41 7.39 -3.12 -3.06
C GLU A 41 7.32 -2.97 -4.57
N GLU A 42 6.50 -3.78 -5.23
CA GLU A 42 6.34 -3.73 -6.68
C GLU A 42 5.61 -2.45 -7.12
N ALA A 43 4.52 -2.14 -6.42
CA ALA A 43 3.75 -0.93 -6.72
C ALA A 43 4.57 0.33 -6.47
N CYS A 44 5.34 0.35 -5.39
CA CYS A 44 6.20 1.50 -5.09
C CYS A 44 7.28 1.70 -6.14
N ALA A 45 7.84 0.60 -6.65
CA ALA A 45 8.86 0.69 -7.69
C ALA A 45 8.30 1.32 -8.97
N VAL A 46 7.07 0.96 -9.34
CA VAL A 46 6.42 1.51 -10.53
C VAL A 46 6.12 3.01 -10.36
N HIS A 47 5.71 3.42 -9.17
CA HIS A 47 5.31 4.81 -8.91
C HIS A 47 6.46 5.69 -8.40
N GLY A 48 7.65 5.14 -8.24
CA GLY A 48 8.78 5.91 -7.74
C GLY A 48 8.66 6.29 -6.27
N VAL A 49 7.97 5.47 -5.49
CA VAL A 49 7.73 5.70 -4.07
C VAL A 49 8.69 4.88 -3.24
N ASP A 50 9.20 5.45 -2.14
CA ASP A 50 10.04 4.72 -1.20
C ASP A 50 9.14 3.78 -0.38
N VAL A 51 9.29 2.47 -0.58
CA VAL A 51 8.44 1.48 0.09
C VAL A 51 8.66 1.49 1.61
N ASN A 52 9.87 1.77 2.06
CA ASN A 52 10.15 1.81 3.50
C ASN A 52 9.39 2.93 4.18
N ASP A 53 9.34 4.10 3.54
CA ASP A 53 8.56 5.24 4.04
C ASP A 53 7.07 4.91 4.06
N LEU A 54 6.57 4.30 3.00
CA LEU A 54 5.16 3.94 2.91
C LEU A 54 4.77 2.93 3.98
N VAL A 55 5.58 1.89 4.15
CA VAL A 55 5.34 0.88 5.18
C VAL A 55 5.34 1.51 6.57
N LYS A 56 6.26 2.44 6.81
CA LYS A 56 6.30 3.13 8.10
C LYS A 56 5.03 3.93 8.34
N GLN A 57 4.56 4.68 7.33
CA GLN A 57 3.32 5.45 7.44
C GLN A 57 2.12 4.55 7.73
N LEU A 58 2.05 3.41 7.05
CA LEU A 58 0.95 2.47 7.24
C LEU A 58 0.96 1.90 8.67
N ASN A 59 2.13 1.50 9.15
CA ASN A 59 2.24 0.96 10.50
C ASN A 59 1.97 2.01 11.56
N ASP A 60 2.42 3.24 11.37
CA ASP A 60 2.14 4.34 12.29
C ASP A 60 0.64 4.61 12.36
N PHE A 61 -0.04 4.55 11.23
CA PHE A 61 -1.48 4.76 11.16
C PHE A 61 -2.24 3.65 11.88
N LEU A 62 -1.82 2.41 11.68
CA LEU A 62 -2.51 1.26 12.27
C LEU A 62 -2.22 1.09 13.77
N GLY A 63 -1.20 1.75 14.24
CA GLY A 63 -0.83 1.72 15.64
C GLY A 63 -0.01 0.54 16.03
#